data_f2f89c22da36e1c9b59c708d9bcad4e7
#
_entry.id   f2f89c22da36e1c9b59c708d9bcad4e7
#
_cell.length_a   1.000
_cell.length_b   1.000
_cell.length_c   1.000
_cell.angle_alpha   90.00
_cell.angle_beta   90.00
_cell.angle_gamma   90.00
#
_symmetry.space_group_name_H-M   'P 1'
#
loop_
_entity.id
_entity.type
_entity.pdbx_description
1 polymer ?
#
loop_
_entity_poly.entity_id
_entity_poly.type
_entity_poly.pdbx_seq_one_letter_code
_entity_poly.pdbx_strand_id
1 'polypeptide(L)'
;WRYEGVAWNAPTSGTPVYRLYNRYNGEHFYTIDAGERDKITHTGWTYEGVAFYSYNGANGVPVTRLYNKYVNWHHYTLDQNEKNVISRQGWKIEGTGWYAMPNSTPNPTPAPSNEKLLNVPVVWQGNTMLCEGASLLEGLHYKGVATNQNLTSFVNSMPKASDGNPYHGYSGEWRHNVSGTYQGMMADPVVQWAKNVGGNAVNITGSGTNGIKNEIRNGNPVVTWITYNYASPQFKQMPWGRAVWNGHVVLVDGFRDGAYHVVDPVFGAKWINAGTYEKAFNVTGMAVAVR
;
A
#
# COMPACT_ATOMS: atom_id res chain seq x y z
N TRP A 1 -0.83 19.43 5.52
CA TRP A 1 -2.26 19.11 5.38
C TRP A 1 -2.64 19.08 3.91
N ARG A 2 -3.37 18.05 3.47
CA ARG A 2 -3.95 17.97 2.13
C ARG A 2 -5.46 18.23 2.25
N TYR A 3 -6.01 19.09 1.38
CA TYR A 3 -7.44 19.27 1.29
C TYR A 3 -8.08 18.07 0.58
N GLU A 4 -9.03 17.42 1.22
CA GLU A 4 -9.69 16.19 0.73
C GLU A 4 -11.13 16.45 0.20
N GLY A 5 -11.53 17.72 0.13
CA GLY A 5 -12.86 18.11 -0.32
C GLY A 5 -13.86 18.34 0.82
N VAL A 6 -15.14 18.50 0.46
CA VAL A 6 -16.24 18.67 1.40
C VAL A 6 -16.72 17.32 1.87
N ALA A 7 -16.59 17.00 3.17
CA ALA A 7 -17.02 15.73 3.73
C ALA A 7 -18.56 15.65 3.90
N TRP A 8 -19.19 16.75 4.30
CA TRP A 8 -20.66 16.92 4.40
C TRP A 8 -21.04 18.40 4.44
N ASN A 9 -22.33 18.68 4.23
CA ASN A 9 -22.89 19.98 4.46
C ASN A 9 -23.65 20.00 5.79
N ALA A 10 -23.42 21.02 6.60
CA ALA A 10 -24.08 21.24 7.89
C ALA A 10 -24.98 22.47 7.82
N PRO A 11 -26.13 22.48 8.51
CA PRO A 11 -26.99 23.66 8.61
C PRO A 11 -26.32 24.72 9.48
N THR A 12 -26.81 25.98 9.36
CA THR A 12 -26.34 27.11 10.16
C THR A 12 -26.95 27.16 11.59
N SER A 13 -27.91 26.30 11.86
CA SER A 13 -28.56 26.13 13.17
C SER A 13 -29.15 24.71 13.31
N GLY A 14 -29.42 24.28 14.54
CA GLY A 14 -29.96 22.93 14.82
C GLY A 14 -29.38 22.37 16.11
N THR A 15 -29.28 21.05 16.20
CA THR A 15 -28.61 20.37 17.32
C THR A 15 -27.11 20.64 17.25
N PRO A 16 -26.49 21.22 18.31
CA PRO A 16 -25.07 21.52 18.28
C PRO A 16 -24.21 20.24 18.23
N VAL A 17 -23.18 20.24 17.41
CA VAL A 17 -22.12 19.25 17.41
C VAL A 17 -20.91 19.82 18.13
N TYR A 18 -20.61 19.27 19.29
CA TYR A 18 -19.54 19.71 20.17
C TYR A 18 -18.21 19.14 19.70
N ARG A 19 -17.15 19.96 19.75
CA ARG A 19 -15.77 19.54 19.45
C ARG A 19 -14.93 19.51 20.72
N LEU A 20 -14.21 18.42 20.89
CA LEU A 20 -13.27 18.23 21.99
C LEU A 20 -11.89 17.86 21.42
N TYR A 21 -10.84 18.38 22.05
CA TYR A 21 -9.46 18.12 21.63
C TYR A 21 -8.72 17.29 22.68
N ASN A 22 -8.06 16.24 22.19
CA ASN A 22 -7.17 15.40 23.01
C ASN A 22 -5.72 15.81 22.79
N ARG A 23 -5.11 16.50 23.76
CA ARG A 23 -3.72 16.96 23.67
C ARG A 23 -2.68 15.85 23.65
N TYR A 24 -3.04 14.62 24.03
CA TYR A 24 -2.10 13.51 24.12
C TYR A 24 -1.89 12.79 22.78
N ASN A 25 -2.90 12.74 21.93
CA ASN A 25 -2.81 12.11 20.61
C ASN A 25 -3.15 13.05 19.43
N GLY A 26 -3.60 14.28 19.71
CA GLY A 26 -3.96 15.27 18.70
C GLY A 26 -5.34 15.07 18.07
N GLU A 27 -6.16 14.20 18.62
CA GLU A 27 -7.49 13.90 18.10
C GLU A 27 -8.50 15.02 18.37
N HIS A 28 -9.39 15.27 17.40
CA HIS A 28 -10.62 16.02 17.61
C HIS A 28 -11.81 15.06 17.61
N PHE A 29 -12.49 15.00 18.72
CA PHE A 29 -13.70 14.19 18.90
C PHE A 29 -14.94 15.06 18.73
N TYR A 30 -15.97 14.50 18.10
CA TYR A 30 -17.21 15.19 17.81
C TYR A 30 -18.41 14.40 18.34
N THR A 31 -19.35 15.10 19.01
CA THR A 31 -20.59 14.49 19.54
C THR A 31 -21.74 15.48 19.59
N ILE A 32 -22.96 15.01 19.41
CA ILE A 32 -24.19 15.77 19.69
C ILE A 32 -24.70 15.57 21.13
N ASP A 33 -24.11 14.62 21.86
CA ASP A 33 -24.50 14.31 23.24
C ASP A 33 -23.75 15.18 24.23
N ALA A 34 -24.47 16.08 24.88
CA ALA A 34 -23.92 16.96 25.92
C ALA A 34 -23.38 16.16 27.12
N GLY A 35 -24.01 15.04 27.46
CA GLY A 35 -23.54 14.18 28.56
C GLY A 35 -22.22 13.46 28.20
N GLU A 36 -22.06 13.02 26.96
CA GLU A 36 -20.79 12.47 26.47
C GLU A 36 -19.69 13.55 26.46
N ARG A 37 -19.99 14.74 25.95
CA ARG A 37 -19.08 15.90 26.01
C ARG A 37 -18.58 16.15 27.42
N ASP A 38 -19.50 16.23 28.39
CA ASP A 38 -19.17 16.56 29.78
C ASP A 38 -18.36 15.44 30.44
N LYS A 39 -18.67 14.18 30.17
CA LYS A 39 -17.85 13.04 30.65
C LYS A 39 -16.42 13.08 30.09
N ILE A 40 -16.26 13.34 28.80
CA ILE A 40 -14.95 13.34 28.14
C ILE A 40 -14.08 14.49 28.65
N THR A 41 -14.65 15.67 28.93
CA THR A 41 -13.90 16.79 29.53
C THR A 41 -13.28 16.44 30.88
N HIS A 42 -13.93 15.59 31.68
CA HIS A 42 -13.38 15.12 32.95
C HIS A 42 -12.23 14.12 32.78
N THR A 43 -11.96 13.64 31.57
CA THR A 43 -10.86 12.69 31.28
C THR A 43 -9.65 13.37 30.63
N GLY A 44 -9.56 14.70 30.70
CA GLY A 44 -8.40 15.48 30.22
C GLY A 44 -8.52 15.99 28.78
N TRP A 45 -9.67 15.85 28.15
CA TRP A 45 -9.96 16.49 26.88
C TRP A 45 -10.37 17.96 27.06
N THR A 46 -10.00 18.80 26.11
CA THR A 46 -10.37 20.21 26.12
C THR A 46 -11.61 20.43 25.27
N TYR A 47 -12.67 20.97 25.84
CA TYR A 47 -13.85 21.38 25.09
C TYR A 47 -13.54 22.67 24.28
N GLU A 48 -13.74 22.64 22.96
CA GLU A 48 -13.42 23.74 22.06
C GLU A 48 -14.66 24.48 21.54
N GLY A 49 -15.84 24.14 22.04
CA GLY A 49 -17.09 24.78 21.65
C GLY A 49 -17.91 23.98 20.63
N VAL A 50 -18.90 24.65 20.04
CA VAL A 50 -19.74 24.09 18.97
C VAL A 50 -19.00 24.24 17.65
N ALA A 51 -18.74 23.10 16.99
CA ALA A 51 -18.05 23.08 15.70
C ALA A 51 -19.00 23.44 14.55
N PHE A 52 -20.20 22.86 14.57
CA PHE A 52 -21.25 23.04 13.57
C PHE A 52 -22.57 22.51 14.15
N TYR A 53 -23.62 22.43 13.34
CA TYR A 53 -24.93 21.91 13.77
C TYR A 53 -25.30 20.65 12.98
N SER A 54 -25.94 19.69 13.68
CA SER A 54 -26.56 18.53 13.07
C SER A 54 -27.88 18.91 12.43
N TYR A 55 -28.15 18.36 11.25
CA TYR A 55 -29.48 18.45 10.64
C TYR A 55 -30.52 17.60 11.39
N ASN A 56 -31.80 17.77 11.07
CA ASN A 56 -32.88 16.96 11.65
C ASN A 56 -32.76 15.50 11.26
N GLY A 57 -32.70 14.60 12.23
CA GLY A 57 -32.52 13.15 12.02
C GLY A 57 -33.57 12.48 11.14
N ALA A 58 -34.82 12.99 11.14
CA ALA A 58 -35.89 12.41 10.31
C ALA A 58 -35.65 12.59 8.80
N ASN A 59 -34.94 13.63 8.40
CA ASN A 59 -34.68 13.99 6.99
C ASN A 59 -33.18 14.13 6.67
N GLY A 60 -32.31 13.87 7.62
CA GLY A 60 -30.86 14.00 7.46
C GLY A 60 -30.18 12.72 6.97
N VAL A 61 -28.97 12.88 6.46
CA VAL A 61 -28.10 11.77 6.09
C VAL A 61 -27.23 11.41 7.30
N PRO A 62 -27.28 10.16 7.81
CA PRO A 62 -26.53 9.78 9.01
C PRO A 62 -25.02 9.73 8.74
N VAL A 63 -24.24 10.46 9.53
CA VAL A 63 -22.77 10.35 9.57
C VAL A 63 -22.41 9.29 10.60
N THR A 64 -21.81 8.18 10.13
CA THR A 64 -21.41 7.08 11.00
C THR A 64 -20.13 7.41 11.75
N ARG A 65 -20.12 7.17 13.08
CA ARG A 65 -18.92 7.22 13.91
C ARG A 65 -18.35 5.82 14.09
N LEU A 66 -17.03 5.70 13.90
CA LEU A 66 -16.27 4.47 14.12
C LEU A 66 -15.11 4.75 15.06
N TYR A 67 -14.71 3.77 15.85
CA TYR A 67 -13.61 3.85 16.81
C TYR A 67 -12.59 2.74 16.59
N ASN A 68 -11.31 3.11 16.59
CA ASN A 68 -10.19 2.17 16.55
C ASN A 68 -9.47 2.15 17.91
N LYS A 69 -9.64 1.06 18.64
CA LYS A 69 -9.03 0.89 19.97
C LYS A 69 -7.49 0.77 19.97
N TYR A 70 -6.90 0.40 18.83
CA TYR A 70 -5.44 0.19 18.73
C TYR A 70 -4.67 1.49 18.58
N VAL A 71 -5.27 2.49 17.93
CA VAL A 71 -4.70 3.83 17.77
C VAL A 71 -5.42 4.88 18.61
N ASN A 72 -6.49 4.49 19.31
CA ASN A 72 -7.34 5.36 20.11
C ASN A 72 -7.80 6.59 19.33
N TRP A 73 -8.53 6.32 18.20
CA TRP A 73 -8.95 7.34 17.24
C TRP A 73 -10.36 7.09 16.72
N HIS A 74 -11.12 8.17 16.48
CA HIS A 74 -12.42 8.09 15.83
C HIS A 74 -12.36 8.53 14.37
N HIS A 75 -13.25 7.93 13.58
CA HIS A 75 -13.48 8.29 12.19
C HIS A 75 -14.96 8.53 11.94
N TYR A 76 -15.28 9.46 11.05
CA TYR A 76 -16.65 9.88 10.75
C TYR A 76 -16.86 9.85 9.25
N THR A 77 -17.89 9.13 8.79
CA THR A 77 -18.15 8.99 7.35
C THR A 77 -19.64 8.91 7.02
N LEU A 78 -20.01 9.47 5.83
CA LEU A 78 -21.28 9.22 5.14
C LEU A 78 -21.21 7.99 4.25
N ASP A 79 -20.02 7.57 3.82
CA ASP A 79 -19.81 6.52 2.85
C ASP A 79 -19.98 5.13 3.49
N GLN A 80 -21.01 4.40 3.05
CA GLN A 80 -21.29 3.04 3.52
C GLN A 80 -20.21 2.04 3.09
N ASN A 81 -19.53 2.27 1.95
CA ASN A 81 -18.44 1.40 1.51
C ASN A 81 -17.22 1.61 2.39
N GLU A 82 -16.85 2.88 2.67
CA GLU A 82 -15.77 3.20 3.59
C GLU A 82 -16.03 2.61 4.98
N LYS A 83 -17.22 2.83 5.55
CA LYS A 83 -17.65 2.22 6.81
C LYS A 83 -17.44 0.71 6.81
N ASN A 84 -17.88 0.02 5.74
CA ASN A 84 -17.76 -1.44 5.62
C ASN A 84 -16.30 -1.89 5.49
N VAL A 85 -15.47 -1.16 4.75
CA VAL A 85 -14.05 -1.48 4.58
C VAL A 85 -13.31 -1.35 5.91
N ILE A 86 -13.43 -0.19 6.59
CA ILE A 86 -12.67 0.05 7.81
C ILE A 86 -13.20 -0.78 8.99
N SER A 87 -14.50 -1.14 9.03
CA SER A 87 -15.02 -2.05 10.06
C SER A 87 -14.41 -3.45 9.93
N ARG A 88 -14.16 -3.95 8.71
CA ARG A 88 -13.44 -5.22 8.48
C ARG A 88 -11.97 -5.16 8.91
N GLN A 89 -11.40 -3.97 9.00
CA GLN A 89 -10.05 -3.72 9.51
C GLN A 89 -10.00 -3.59 11.05
N GLY A 90 -11.08 -3.92 11.75
CA GLY A 90 -11.14 -3.95 13.20
C GLY A 90 -11.63 -2.65 13.87
N TRP A 91 -12.15 -1.68 13.08
CA TRP A 91 -12.82 -0.52 13.64
C TRP A 91 -14.22 -0.88 14.13
N LYS A 92 -14.55 -0.46 15.33
CA LYS A 92 -15.88 -0.65 15.93
C LYS A 92 -16.82 0.44 15.43
N ILE A 93 -17.96 0.06 14.84
CA ILE A 93 -19.03 1.00 14.54
C ILE A 93 -19.73 1.38 15.85
N GLU A 94 -19.80 2.67 16.15
CA GLU A 94 -20.43 3.20 17.37
C GLU A 94 -21.84 3.78 17.10
N GLY A 95 -22.22 3.85 15.83
CA GLY A 95 -23.53 4.35 15.43
C GLY A 95 -23.48 5.69 14.71
N THR A 96 -24.59 6.42 14.72
CA THR A 96 -24.70 7.73 14.09
C THR A 96 -24.15 8.80 15.02
N GLY A 97 -23.11 9.52 14.58
CA GLY A 97 -22.55 10.65 15.30
C GLY A 97 -23.43 11.91 15.23
N TRP A 98 -23.93 12.22 14.04
CA TRP A 98 -24.88 13.31 13.76
C TRP A 98 -25.54 13.09 12.39
N TYR A 99 -26.36 14.04 11.94
CA TYR A 99 -26.99 14.02 10.63
C TYR A 99 -26.51 15.20 9.79
N ALA A 100 -26.05 14.93 8.57
CA ALA A 100 -25.75 15.93 7.56
C ALA A 100 -27.02 16.38 6.81
N MET A 101 -26.94 17.48 6.06
CA MET A 101 -28.05 17.94 5.22
C MET A 101 -28.39 16.92 4.11
N PRO A 102 -29.64 16.80 3.65
CA PRO A 102 -30.08 15.78 2.69
C PRO A 102 -29.31 15.75 1.37
N ASN A 103 -28.78 16.89 0.94
CA ASN A 103 -27.96 17.00 -0.29
C ASN A 103 -26.45 16.78 -0.03
N SER A 104 -26.09 16.36 1.19
CA SER A 104 -24.77 15.90 1.47
C SER A 104 -24.61 14.54 0.76
N THR A 105 -24.04 14.58 -0.42
CA THR A 105 -23.44 13.35 -0.97
C THR A 105 -22.32 12.95 -0.02
N PRO A 106 -22.08 11.65 0.21
CA PRO A 106 -20.79 11.26 0.71
C PRO A 106 -19.77 12.00 -0.13
N ASN A 107 -18.85 12.77 0.51
CA ASN A 107 -17.68 13.18 -0.25
C ASN A 107 -17.17 11.86 -0.83
N PRO A 108 -17.18 11.64 -2.14
CA PRO A 108 -16.44 10.51 -2.62
C PRO A 108 -15.06 10.73 -2.04
N THR A 109 -14.62 9.89 -1.09
CA THR A 109 -13.20 9.59 -0.97
C THR A 109 -12.76 9.55 -2.41
N PRO A 110 -11.88 10.47 -2.91
CA PRO A 110 -11.64 10.57 -4.34
C PRO A 110 -11.40 9.16 -4.78
N ALA A 111 -12.37 8.65 -5.59
CA ALA A 111 -12.44 7.22 -5.91
C ALA A 111 -11.03 6.87 -6.27
N PRO A 112 -10.37 5.96 -5.55
CA PRO A 112 -8.93 5.84 -5.55
C PRO A 112 -8.53 5.89 -7.00
N SER A 113 -7.84 6.96 -7.41
CA SER A 113 -7.73 7.37 -8.80
C SER A 113 -7.49 6.12 -9.62
N ASN A 114 -8.34 5.83 -10.61
CA ASN A 114 -8.23 4.61 -11.42
C ASN A 114 -6.87 4.55 -12.10
N GLU A 115 -6.04 5.57 -11.87
CA GLU A 115 -4.67 5.64 -12.36
C GLU A 115 -3.72 6.31 -11.35
N LYS A 116 -2.50 5.86 -11.35
CA LYS A 116 -1.36 6.45 -10.66
C LYS A 116 -0.09 6.01 -11.39
N LEU A 117 0.85 6.92 -11.55
CA LEU A 117 2.17 6.64 -12.09
C LEU A 117 3.22 7.36 -11.24
N LEU A 118 4.25 6.62 -10.81
CA LEU A 118 5.34 7.15 -9.99
C LEU A 118 6.54 7.60 -10.85
N ASN A 119 6.67 7.12 -12.09
CA ASN A 119 7.77 7.40 -13.02
C ASN A 119 9.14 6.98 -12.47
N VAL A 120 9.25 5.74 -12.00
CA VAL A 120 10.51 5.18 -11.51
C VAL A 120 11.48 4.93 -12.68
N PRO A 121 12.73 5.42 -12.61
CA PRO A 121 13.74 5.17 -13.64
C PRO A 121 14.18 3.70 -13.71
N VAL A 122 14.47 3.20 -14.91
CA VAL A 122 14.96 1.83 -15.12
C VAL A 122 16.40 1.69 -14.63
N VAL A 123 16.68 0.63 -13.89
CA VAL A 123 18.02 0.12 -13.62
C VAL A 123 18.24 -1.16 -14.43
N TRP A 124 19.07 -1.07 -15.47
CA TRP A 124 19.31 -2.18 -16.38
C TRP A 124 20.14 -3.28 -15.70
N GLN A 125 19.67 -4.53 -15.74
CA GLN A 125 20.44 -5.66 -15.22
C GLN A 125 21.54 -6.15 -16.17
N GLY A 126 21.52 -5.76 -17.44
CA GLY A 126 22.46 -6.22 -18.44
C GLY A 126 22.42 -7.74 -18.63
N ASN A 127 23.59 -8.38 -18.71
CA ASN A 127 23.70 -9.84 -18.87
C ASN A 127 23.69 -10.62 -17.54
N THR A 128 23.40 -9.94 -16.42
CA THR A 128 23.36 -10.58 -15.09
C THR A 128 22.03 -11.27 -14.83
N MET A 129 22.00 -12.08 -13.77
CA MET A 129 20.78 -12.73 -13.26
C MET A 129 20.20 -11.98 -12.04
N LEU A 130 20.27 -10.64 -12.07
CA LEU A 130 19.93 -9.77 -10.93
C LEU A 130 18.62 -9.00 -11.13
N CYS A 131 17.60 -9.62 -11.69
CA CYS A 131 16.31 -8.95 -11.86
C CYS A 131 15.72 -8.47 -10.52
N GLU A 132 15.84 -9.23 -9.43
CA GLU A 132 15.43 -8.84 -8.09
C GLU A 132 16.22 -7.63 -7.58
N GLY A 133 17.54 -7.63 -7.79
CA GLY A 133 18.42 -6.54 -7.38
C GLY A 133 18.17 -5.27 -8.16
N ALA A 134 18.00 -5.35 -9.48
CA ALA A 134 17.70 -4.20 -10.32
C ALA A 134 16.35 -3.58 -9.95
N SER A 135 15.29 -4.41 -9.86
CA SER A 135 13.95 -3.95 -9.49
C SER A 135 13.90 -3.38 -8.07
N LEU A 136 14.65 -3.95 -7.12
CA LEU A 136 14.76 -3.38 -5.77
C LEU A 136 15.48 -2.03 -5.81
N LEU A 137 16.59 -1.91 -6.55
CA LEU A 137 17.38 -0.68 -6.64
C LEU A 137 16.60 0.44 -7.32
N GLU A 138 15.77 0.14 -8.33
CA GLU A 138 14.81 1.07 -8.93
C GLU A 138 13.92 1.71 -7.86
N GLY A 139 13.30 0.88 -7.03
CA GLY A 139 12.43 1.35 -5.94
C GLY A 139 13.17 2.14 -4.87
N LEU A 140 14.36 1.69 -4.49
CA LEU A 140 15.21 2.38 -3.51
C LEU A 140 15.68 3.75 -4.03
N HIS A 141 16.13 3.84 -5.28
CA HIS A 141 16.50 5.11 -5.90
C HIS A 141 15.33 6.10 -5.93
N TYR A 142 14.13 5.62 -6.28
CA TYR A 142 12.92 6.44 -6.23
C TYR A 142 12.63 6.97 -4.81
N LYS A 143 12.95 6.20 -3.78
CA LYS A 143 12.83 6.59 -2.36
C LYS A 143 14.02 7.41 -1.84
N GLY A 144 15.00 7.73 -2.67
CA GLY A 144 16.19 8.48 -2.27
C GLY A 144 17.22 7.66 -1.48
N VAL A 145 17.11 6.33 -1.51
CA VAL A 145 18.02 5.41 -0.82
C VAL A 145 18.99 4.80 -1.82
N ALA A 146 20.24 4.59 -1.40
CA ALA A 146 21.33 3.99 -2.20
C ALA A 146 21.56 4.69 -3.57
N THR A 147 21.24 5.98 -3.70
CA THR A 147 21.30 6.75 -4.95
C THR A 147 22.70 6.89 -5.53
N ASN A 148 23.73 6.66 -4.72
CA ASN A 148 25.14 6.63 -5.14
C ASN A 148 25.61 5.23 -5.57
N GLN A 149 24.76 4.21 -5.52
CA GLN A 149 25.10 2.84 -5.91
C GLN A 149 24.56 2.53 -7.31
N ASN A 150 25.33 1.82 -8.09
CA ASN A 150 24.86 1.09 -9.26
C ASN A 150 24.63 -0.39 -8.92
N LEU A 151 24.05 -1.16 -9.84
CA LEU A 151 23.74 -2.56 -9.59
C LEU A 151 24.97 -3.39 -9.19
N THR A 152 26.15 -3.11 -9.76
CA THR A 152 27.40 -3.83 -9.43
C THR A 152 27.86 -3.57 -8.02
N SER A 153 27.81 -2.31 -7.55
CA SER A 153 28.14 -1.98 -6.16
C SER A 153 27.07 -2.43 -5.16
N PHE A 154 25.79 -2.42 -5.58
CA PHE A 154 24.67 -2.84 -4.75
C PHE A 154 24.73 -4.33 -4.36
N VAL A 155 25.29 -5.19 -5.23
CA VAL A 155 25.51 -6.63 -4.94
C VAL A 155 26.35 -6.88 -3.68
N ASN A 156 27.20 -5.95 -3.26
CA ASN A 156 28.03 -6.13 -2.06
C ASN A 156 27.21 -6.28 -0.77
N SER A 157 25.98 -5.74 -0.75
CA SER A 157 25.05 -5.85 0.38
C SER A 157 24.02 -6.97 0.23
N MET A 158 24.09 -7.76 -0.87
CA MET A 158 23.14 -8.82 -1.19
C MET A 158 23.19 -9.96 -0.19
N PRO A 159 22.08 -10.37 0.45
CA PRO A 159 22.03 -11.59 1.24
C PRO A 159 22.23 -12.80 0.34
N LYS A 160 23.10 -13.73 0.71
CA LYS A 160 23.42 -14.93 -0.05
C LYS A 160 22.95 -16.18 0.68
N ALA A 161 22.33 -17.11 -0.05
CA ALA A 161 21.90 -18.41 0.47
C ALA A 161 23.09 -19.38 0.50
N SER A 162 23.63 -19.65 1.68
CA SER A 162 24.71 -20.64 1.85
C SER A 162 24.25 -22.08 1.60
N ASP A 163 22.96 -22.34 1.72
CA ASP A 163 22.30 -23.65 1.53
C ASP A 163 21.64 -23.79 0.15
N GLY A 164 21.77 -22.78 -0.73
CA GLY A 164 21.15 -22.74 -2.04
C GLY A 164 19.62 -22.55 -2.03
N ASN A 165 19.02 -22.24 -0.87
CA ASN A 165 17.59 -21.99 -0.74
C ASN A 165 17.29 -20.50 -1.00
N PRO A 166 16.56 -20.13 -2.07
CA PRO A 166 16.29 -18.73 -2.42
C PRO A 166 15.39 -17.98 -1.41
N TYR A 167 14.80 -18.68 -0.45
CA TYR A 167 14.09 -18.06 0.68
C TYR A 167 15.02 -17.53 1.77
N HIS A 168 16.30 -17.95 1.78
CA HIS A 168 17.29 -17.52 2.76
C HIS A 168 18.28 -16.48 2.22
N GLY A 169 18.30 -16.26 0.91
CA GLY A 169 19.17 -15.29 0.24
C GLY A 169 19.24 -15.58 -1.26
N TYR A 170 20.12 -14.90 -1.96
CA TYR A 170 20.36 -15.16 -3.37
C TYR A 170 21.00 -16.54 -3.55
N SER A 171 20.36 -17.38 -4.36
CA SER A 171 20.82 -18.72 -4.73
C SER A 171 21.47 -18.68 -6.10
N GLY A 172 22.62 -19.31 -6.25
CA GLY A 172 23.33 -19.50 -7.51
C GLY A 172 24.24 -18.34 -7.93
N GLU A 173 24.72 -18.40 -9.18
CA GLU A 173 25.60 -17.40 -9.78
C GLU A 173 24.77 -16.21 -10.30
N TRP A 174 25.18 -14.98 -10.04
CA TRP A 174 24.43 -13.79 -10.42
C TRP A 174 25.02 -13.08 -11.64
N ARG A 175 26.29 -13.29 -11.99
CA ARG A 175 26.98 -12.57 -13.06
C ARG A 175 26.55 -13.00 -14.45
N HIS A 176 26.12 -14.26 -14.59
CA HIS A 176 25.68 -14.85 -15.85
C HIS A 176 24.75 -16.03 -15.63
N ASN A 177 24.03 -16.43 -16.66
CA ASN A 177 23.16 -17.61 -16.60
C ASN A 177 24.00 -18.89 -16.58
N VAL A 178 23.73 -19.77 -15.60
CA VAL A 178 24.30 -21.11 -15.50
C VAL A 178 23.19 -22.13 -15.75
N SER A 179 23.28 -22.78 -16.92
CA SER A 179 22.25 -23.75 -17.35
C SER A 179 22.02 -24.84 -16.30
N GLY A 180 20.75 -25.16 -16.07
CA GLY A 180 20.35 -26.23 -15.15
C GLY A 180 20.35 -25.87 -13.67
N THR A 181 20.80 -24.67 -13.29
CA THR A 181 20.78 -24.17 -11.90
C THR A 181 19.68 -23.15 -11.68
N TYR A 182 19.17 -23.08 -10.45
CA TYR A 182 18.29 -21.98 -10.06
C TYR A 182 19.13 -20.77 -9.66
N GLN A 183 18.74 -19.57 -10.14
CA GLN A 183 19.43 -18.32 -9.86
C GLN A 183 18.40 -17.26 -9.53
N GLY A 184 18.46 -16.75 -8.28
CA GLY A 184 17.52 -15.72 -7.81
C GLY A 184 17.24 -15.81 -6.31
N MET A 185 16.35 -14.96 -5.84
CA MET A 185 15.87 -14.94 -4.46
C MET A 185 14.38 -14.65 -4.37
N MET A 186 13.78 -14.96 -3.22
CA MET A 186 12.36 -14.74 -2.92
C MET A 186 12.15 -13.42 -2.15
N ALA A 187 10.91 -13.13 -1.75
CA ALA A 187 10.51 -11.83 -1.20
C ALA A 187 11.25 -11.42 0.09
N ASP A 188 11.39 -12.32 1.07
CA ASP A 188 11.99 -11.97 2.36
C ASP A 188 13.47 -11.57 2.28
N PRO A 189 14.34 -12.27 1.52
CA PRO A 189 15.70 -11.79 1.26
C PRO A 189 15.76 -10.45 0.53
N VAL A 190 14.81 -10.12 -0.35
CA VAL A 190 14.74 -8.79 -0.98
C VAL A 190 14.43 -7.71 0.06
N VAL A 191 13.54 -7.96 1.03
CA VAL A 191 13.31 -7.07 2.16
C VAL A 191 14.58 -6.89 3.00
N GLN A 192 15.31 -7.99 3.26
CA GLN A 192 16.58 -7.91 3.99
C GLN A 192 17.63 -7.11 3.21
N TRP A 193 17.70 -7.28 1.89
CA TRP A 193 18.61 -6.52 1.03
C TRP A 193 18.35 -5.01 1.10
N ALA A 194 17.07 -4.60 1.06
CA ALA A 194 16.71 -3.20 1.26
C ALA A 194 17.22 -2.66 2.62
N LYS A 195 17.01 -3.42 3.71
CA LYS A 195 17.47 -3.03 5.06
C LYS A 195 19.00 -2.90 5.15
N ASN A 196 19.75 -3.75 4.47
CA ASN A 196 21.22 -3.73 4.48
C ASN A 196 21.80 -2.42 3.94
N VAL A 197 21.02 -1.65 3.18
CA VAL A 197 21.41 -0.34 2.64
C VAL A 197 20.62 0.83 3.24
N GLY A 198 19.92 0.60 4.36
CA GLY A 198 19.15 1.63 5.04
C GLY A 198 17.77 1.91 4.43
N GLY A 199 17.31 1.06 3.51
CA GLY A 199 15.99 1.16 2.91
C GLY A 199 14.89 0.54 3.76
N ASN A 200 13.65 0.96 3.51
CA ASN A 200 12.45 0.38 4.10
C ASN A 200 11.67 -0.40 3.03
N ALA A 201 11.52 -1.70 3.23
CA ALA A 201 10.71 -2.54 2.35
C ALA A 201 9.88 -3.53 3.18
N VAL A 202 8.72 -3.91 2.65
CA VAL A 202 7.78 -4.81 3.33
C VAL A 202 7.32 -5.90 2.37
N ASN A 203 7.40 -7.14 2.81
CA ASN A 203 6.80 -8.27 2.08
C ASN A 203 5.27 -8.18 2.16
N ILE A 204 4.63 -8.00 1.02
CA ILE A 204 3.18 -7.93 0.86
C ILE A 204 2.64 -9.12 0.03
N THR A 205 3.40 -10.21 -0.04
CA THR A 205 2.99 -11.44 -0.71
C THR A 205 1.60 -11.88 -0.28
N GLY A 206 0.76 -12.24 -1.23
CA GLY A 206 -0.62 -12.66 -0.98
C GLY A 206 -1.64 -11.50 -0.88
N SER A 207 -1.21 -10.23 -0.88
CA SER A 207 -2.14 -9.09 -0.90
C SER A 207 -2.85 -8.88 -2.25
N GLY A 208 -2.43 -9.61 -3.28
CA GLY A 208 -2.96 -9.51 -4.63
C GLY A 208 -2.71 -8.16 -5.30
N THR A 209 -3.30 -7.96 -6.45
CA THR A 209 -3.12 -6.73 -7.24
C THR A 209 -3.74 -5.49 -6.59
N ASN A 210 -4.74 -5.67 -5.71
CA ASN A 210 -5.27 -4.56 -4.92
C ASN A 210 -4.23 -4.05 -3.91
N GLY A 211 -3.46 -4.94 -3.28
CA GLY A 211 -2.33 -4.55 -2.42
C GLY A 211 -1.30 -3.75 -3.18
N ILE A 212 -0.90 -4.19 -4.39
CA ILE A 212 0.02 -3.46 -5.27
C ILE A 212 -0.52 -2.06 -5.58
N LYS A 213 -1.78 -1.94 -6.04
CA LYS A 213 -2.41 -0.64 -6.34
C LYS A 213 -2.44 0.29 -5.13
N ASN A 214 -2.70 -0.24 -3.94
CA ASN A 214 -2.73 0.54 -2.71
C ASN A 214 -1.33 1.09 -2.35
N GLU A 215 -0.28 0.27 -2.47
CA GLU A 215 1.09 0.76 -2.26
C GLU A 215 1.46 1.85 -3.25
N ILE A 216 1.16 1.67 -4.54
CA ILE A 216 1.43 2.68 -5.57
C ILE A 216 0.68 4.00 -5.31
N ARG A 217 -0.60 3.95 -4.86
CA ARG A 217 -1.35 5.15 -4.44
C ARG A 217 -0.66 5.91 -3.32
N ASN A 218 -0.02 5.17 -2.40
CA ASN A 218 0.73 5.73 -1.28
C ASN A 218 2.15 6.18 -1.68
N GLY A 219 2.50 6.13 -2.97
CA GLY A 219 3.82 6.52 -3.45
C GLY A 219 4.90 5.46 -3.26
N ASN A 220 4.51 4.19 -3.06
CA ASN A 220 5.42 3.07 -2.84
C ASN A 220 5.45 2.17 -4.08
N PRO A 221 6.55 2.12 -4.83
CA PRO A 221 6.71 1.16 -5.92
C PRO A 221 6.84 -0.27 -5.38
N VAL A 222 6.44 -1.26 -6.18
CA VAL A 222 6.32 -2.65 -5.74
C VAL A 222 7.13 -3.59 -6.62
N VAL A 223 8.11 -4.27 -6.05
CA VAL A 223 8.85 -5.37 -6.68
C VAL A 223 7.95 -6.60 -6.75
N THR A 224 7.80 -7.21 -7.93
CA THR A 224 6.88 -8.33 -8.15
C THR A 224 7.53 -9.46 -8.97
N TRP A 225 7.21 -10.71 -8.62
CA TRP A 225 7.65 -11.90 -9.34
C TRP A 225 6.61 -12.29 -10.39
N ILE A 226 7.06 -12.33 -11.63
CA ILE A 226 6.25 -12.70 -12.81
C ILE A 226 6.95 -13.84 -13.57
N THR A 227 6.32 -14.32 -14.63
CA THR A 227 7.01 -15.17 -15.61
C THR A 227 7.71 -14.30 -16.65
N TYR A 228 8.92 -14.69 -17.07
CA TYR A 228 9.72 -13.98 -18.07
C TYR A 228 8.91 -13.72 -19.35
N ASN A 229 8.88 -12.47 -19.76
CA ASN A 229 8.10 -11.98 -20.90
C ASN A 229 6.62 -12.42 -20.88
N TYR A 230 6.04 -12.57 -19.67
CA TYR A 230 4.64 -12.97 -19.45
C TYR A 230 4.26 -14.34 -20.06
N ALA A 231 5.25 -15.18 -20.35
CA ALA A 231 5.05 -16.51 -20.91
C ALA A 231 4.35 -17.47 -19.94
N SER A 232 3.83 -18.57 -20.45
CA SER A 232 3.27 -19.63 -19.60
C SER A 232 4.29 -20.15 -18.59
N PRO A 233 3.91 -20.40 -17.33
CA PRO A 233 4.84 -20.80 -16.29
C PRO A 233 5.45 -22.18 -16.58
N GLN A 234 6.75 -22.29 -16.39
CA GLN A 234 7.50 -23.53 -16.39
C GLN A 234 7.89 -23.86 -14.95
N PHE A 235 7.73 -25.10 -14.55
CA PHE A 235 7.99 -25.51 -13.18
C PHE A 235 9.07 -26.56 -13.11
N LYS A 236 9.88 -26.50 -12.02
CA LYS A 236 10.87 -27.53 -11.70
C LYS A 236 10.82 -27.84 -10.20
N GLN A 237 10.90 -29.12 -9.85
CA GLN A 237 11.01 -29.53 -8.45
C GLN A 237 12.46 -29.32 -7.98
N MET A 238 12.61 -28.58 -6.90
CA MET A 238 13.90 -28.31 -6.23
C MET A 238 13.86 -28.85 -4.79
N PRO A 239 15.00 -29.02 -4.09
CA PRO A 239 15.02 -29.44 -2.70
C PRO A 239 14.20 -28.56 -1.74
N TRP A 240 14.11 -27.26 -2.03
CA TRP A 240 13.40 -26.26 -1.26
C TRP A 240 11.93 -26.05 -1.69
N GLY A 241 11.46 -26.78 -2.70
CA GLY A 241 10.08 -26.69 -3.18
C GLY A 241 9.95 -26.59 -4.70
N ARG A 242 8.76 -26.26 -5.18
CA ARG A 242 8.47 -26.10 -6.62
C ARG A 242 8.88 -24.70 -7.09
N ALA A 243 9.88 -24.64 -7.96
CA ALA A 243 10.35 -23.42 -8.59
C ALA A 243 9.51 -23.02 -9.82
N VAL A 244 9.28 -21.72 -10.03
CA VAL A 244 8.94 -21.18 -11.35
C VAL A 244 10.24 -21.02 -12.12
N TRP A 245 10.47 -21.90 -13.11
CA TRP A 245 11.78 -22.01 -13.76
C TRP A 245 12.07 -20.86 -14.73
N ASN A 246 11.05 -20.32 -15.34
CA ASN A 246 11.11 -19.11 -16.16
C ASN A 246 10.63 -17.86 -15.37
N GLY A 247 10.99 -17.78 -14.09
CA GLY A 247 10.69 -16.65 -13.23
C GLY A 247 11.45 -15.39 -13.68
N HIS A 248 10.85 -14.22 -13.45
CA HIS A 248 11.43 -12.91 -13.65
C HIS A 248 10.91 -11.95 -12.59
N VAL A 249 11.67 -10.90 -12.30
CA VAL A 249 11.27 -9.89 -11.31
C VAL A 249 11.30 -8.52 -11.96
N VAL A 250 10.25 -7.77 -11.71
CA VAL A 250 10.03 -6.41 -12.23
C VAL A 250 9.52 -5.50 -11.13
N LEU A 251 9.65 -4.19 -11.32
CA LEU A 251 9.00 -3.21 -10.47
C LEU A 251 7.69 -2.76 -11.11
N VAL A 252 6.63 -2.63 -10.31
CA VAL A 252 5.39 -1.97 -10.69
C VAL A 252 5.35 -0.61 -10.03
N ASP A 253 5.26 0.44 -10.84
CA ASP A 253 5.27 1.83 -10.38
C ASP A 253 4.04 2.62 -10.82
N GLY A 254 3.11 1.95 -11.52
CA GLY A 254 1.89 2.59 -11.98
C GLY A 254 0.77 1.62 -12.31
N PHE A 255 -0.44 2.14 -12.33
CA PHE A 255 -1.62 1.47 -12.85
C PHE A 255 -2.60 2.48 -13.44
N ARG A 256 -3.44 2.02 -14.35
CA ARG A 256 -4.61 2.69 -14.91
C ARG A 256 -5.66 1.65 -15.28
N ASP A 257 -6.83 2.08 -15.73
CA ASP A 257 -7.86 1.14 -16.17
C ASP A 257 -7.32 0.21 -17.25
N GLY A 258 -7.41 -1.10 -17.00
CA GLY A 258 -6.97 -2.16 -17.90
C GLY A 258 -5.46 -2.36 -18.04
N ALA A 259 -4.59 -1.65 -17.27
CA ALA A 259 -3.15 -1.79 -17.41
C ALA A 259 -2.34 -1.50 -16.12
N TYR A 260 -1.14 -2.08 -16.03
CA TYR A 260 -0.10 -1.76 -15.07
C TYR A 260 1.11 -1.17 -15.78
N HIS A 261 1.74 -0.17 -15.18
CA HIS A 261 3.04 0.32 -15.63
C HIS A 261 4.13 -0.48 -14.92
N VAL A 262 4.96 -1.12 -15.72
CA VAL A 262 6.00 -2.04 -15.27
C VAL A 262 7.35 -1.46 -15.69
N VAL A 263 8.26 -1.35 -14.73
CA VAL A 263 9.67 -1.04 -14.94
C VAL A 263 10.42 -2.37 -14.94
N ASP A 264 10.86 -2.77 -16.10
CA ASP A 264 11.48 -4.08 -16.33
C ASP A 264 12.98 -3.91 -16.58
N PRO A 265 13.85 -4.52 -15.76
CA PRO A 265 15.30 -4.36 -15.89
C PRO A 265 15.91 -4.98 -17.16
N VAL A 266 15.09 -5.70 -17.97
CA VAL A 266 15.50 -6.27 -19.27
C VAL A 266 14.83 -5.56 -20.44
N PHE A 267 13.52 -5.24 -20.31
CA PHE A 267 12.72 -4.75 -21.43
C PHE A 267 12.31 -3.27 -21.31
N GLY A 268 12.74 -2.59 -20.26
CA GLY A 268 12.43 -1.18 -20.02
C GLY A 268 11.01 -0.93 -19.49
N ALA A 269 10.71 0.33 -19.26
CA ALA A 269 9.42 0.73 -18.67
C ALA A 269 8.32 0.79 -19.72
N LYS A 270 7.16 0.18 -19.43
CA LYS A 270 6.02 0.14 -20.35
C LYS A 270 4.70 -0.20 -19.66
N TRP A 271 3.60 0.18 -20.29
CA TRP A 271 2.25 -0.25 -19.90
C TRP A 271 1.97 -1.67 -20.40
N ILE A 272 1.55 -2.55 -19.49
CA ILE A 272 1.17 -3.93 -19.74
C ILE A 272 -0.31 -4.09 -19.49
N ASN A 273 -1.04 -4.77 -20.40
CA ASN A 273 -2.44 -5.10 -20.19
C ASN A 273 -2.65 -5.84 -18.86
N ALA A 274 -3.68 -5.46 -18.10
CA ALA A 274 -3.92 -5.99 -16.76
C ALA A 274 -4.04 -7.52 -16.74
N GLY A 275 -4.82 -8.10 -17.66
CA GLY A 275 -4.98 -9.55 -17.72
C GLY A 275 -3.65 -10.30 -18.02
N THR A 276 -2.79 -9.71 -18.85
CA THR A 276 -1.45 -10.25 -19.15
C THR A 276 -0.55 -10.22 -17.91
N TYR A 277 -0.49 -9.06 -17.23
CA TYR A 277 0.31 -8.90 -16.01
C TYR A 277 -0.21 -9.80 -14.89
N GLU A 278 -1.50 -9.75 -14.59
CA GLU A 278 -2.13 -10.48 -13.49
C GLU A 278 -1.98 -12.00 -13.66
N LYS A 279 -2.11 -12.52 -14.88
CA LYS A 279 -1.87 -13.94 -15.16
C LYS A 279 -0.43 -14.36 -14.81
N ALA A 280 0.56 -13.55 -15.15
CA ALA A 280 1.96 -13.85 -14.85
C ALA A 280 2.29 -13.66 -13.36
N PHE A 281 1.76 -12.62 -12.72
CA PHE A 281 1.93 -12.32 -11.30
C PHE A 281 1.29 -13.37 -10.40
N ASN A 282 0.07 -13.80 -10.71
CA ASN A 282 -0.68 -14.76 -9.88
C ASN A 282 -0.06 -16.17 -9.85
N VAL A 283 0.97 -16.45 -10.66
CA VAL A 283 1.75 -17.69 -10.57
C VAL A 283 2.43 -17.83 -9.22
N THR A 284 2.91 -16.74 -8.65
CA THR A 284 3.57 -16.70 -7.34
C THR A 284 2.83 -15.84 -6.33
N GLY A 285 2.18 -14.77 -6.76
CA GLY A 285 1.58 -13.75 -5.90
C GLY A 285 2.58 -13.01 -5.02
N MET A 286 3.90 -13.16 -5.31
CA MET A 286 4.96 -12.54 -4.50
C MET A 286 5.15 -11.07 -4.82
N ALA A 287 5.22 -10.25 -3.76
CA ALA A 287 5.39 -8.82 -3.89
C ALA A 287 6.10 -8.20 -2.68
N VAL A 288 6.94 -7.20 -2.93
CA VAL A 288 7.65 -6.41 -1.92
C VAL A 288 7.43 -4.93 -2.20
N ALA A 289 6.79 -4.22 -1.29
CA ALA A 289 6.61 -2.77 -1.36
C ALA A 289 7.87 -2.05 -0.85
N VAL A 290 8.37 -1.05 -1.59
CA VAL A 290 9.48 -0.18 -1.17
C VAL A 290 8.88 1.12 -0.63
N ARG A 291 9.04 1.36 0.69
CA ARG A 291 8.36 2.43 1.44
C ARG A 291 9.29 3.54 1.91
#